data_a16eac8ee8fad7ed60c0ae0da8dd7e71
#
_entry.id   a16eac8ee8fad7ed60c0ae0da8dd7e71
#
_cell.length_a   1.000
_cell.length_b   1.000
_cell.length_c   1.000
_cell.angle_alpha   90.00
_cell.angle_beta   90.00
_cell.angle_gamma   90.00
#
_symmetry.space_group_name_H-M   'P 1'
#
loop_
_entity.id
_entity.type
_entity.pdbx_description
1 polymer ?
#
loop_
_entity_poly.entity_id
_entity_poly.type
_entity_poly.pdbx_seq_one_letter_code
_entity_poly.pdbx_strand_id
1 'polypeptide(L)'
;MKILQSRSFERKVKKFSKTQKLQLDKQVKIIVEDPTIGAGKKGDLRGIYVYKFKIRTIQYLLAYRIVEDNLELIMIGPHENYYRDLKKYLKST
;
A
#
# COMPACT_ATOMS: atom_id res chain seq x y z
N MET A 1 16.08 -4.58 5.48
CA MET A 1 14.59 -4.60 5.37
C MET A 1 14.19 -5.28 4.07
N LYS A 2 13.42 -6.32 4.16
CA LYS A 2 12.84 -6.98 2.99
C LYS A 2 11.50 -6.34 2.65
N ILE A 3 11.13 -6.37 1.37
CA ILE A 3 9.84 -5.88 0.92
C ILE A 3 9.00 -7.09 0.53
N LEU A 4 7.90 -7.29 1.26
CA LEU A 4 6.98 -8.41 1.04
C LEU A 4 5.71 -7.87 0.38
N GLN A 5 5.08 -8.70 -0.44
CA GLN A 5 3.87 -8.29 -1.15
C GLN A 5 2.74 -9.29 -0.87
N SER A 6 1.56 -8.78 -0.53
CA SER A 6 0.38 -9.61 -0.40
C SER A 6 -0.11 -10.04 -1.79
N ARG A 7 -0.97 -11.05 -1.83
CA ARG A 7 -1.60 -11.48 -3.08
C ARG A 7 -2.45 -10.37 -3.69
N SER A 8 -3.15 -9.63 -2.86
CA SER A 8 -3.97 -8.50 -3.32
C SER A 8 -3.10 -7.47 -4.03
N PHE A 9 -1.97 -7.12 -3.42
CA PHE A 9 -1.04 -6.16 -3.99
C PHE A 9 -0.48 -6.66 -5.32
N GLU A 10 0.01 -7.89 -5.34
CA GLU A 10 0.58 -8.47 -6.56
C GLU A 10 -0.40 -8.49 -7.72
N ARG A 11 -1.64 -8.91 -7.47
CA ARG A 11 -2.67 -8.96 -8.50
C ARG A 11 -2.96 -7.59 -9.10
N LYS A 12 -3.02 -6.57 -8.26
CA LYS A 12 -3.29 -5.21 -8.72
C LYS A 12 -2.15 -4.69 -9.57
N VAL A 13 -0.92 -4.89 -9.12
CA VAL A 13 0.27 -4.38 -9.79
C VAL A 13 0.51 -5.08 -11.14
N LYS A 14 0.11 -6.33 -11.26
CA LYS A 14 0.20 -7.02 -12.56
C LYS A 14 -0.54 -6.30 -13.66
N LYS A 15 -1.60 -5.59 -13.32
CA LYS A 15 -2.43 -4.85 -14.28
C LYS A 15 -1.91 -3.44 -14.57
N PHE A 16 -0.90 -3.01 -13.83
CA PHE A 16 -0.32 -1.69 -14.03
C PHE A 16 0.50 -1.63 -15.31
N SER A 17 0.46 -0.47 -15.97
CA SER A 17 1.34 -0.20 -17.10
C SER A 17 2.78 -0.05 -16.60
N LYS A 18 3.72 -0.05 -17.53
CA LYS A 18 5.13 0.16 -17.21
C LYS A 18 5.35 1.50 -16.50
N THR A 19 4.68 2.55 -16.97
CA THR A 19 4.78 3.88 -16.35
C THR A 19 4.23 3.86 -14.92
N GLN A 20 3.10 3.20 -14.71
CA GLN A 20 2.53 3.09 -13.37
C GLN A 20 3.45 2.32 -12.42
N LYS A 21 4.08 1.26 -12.91
CA LYS A 21 5.03 0.49 -12.09
C LYS A 21 6.25 1.31 -11.71
N LEU A 22 6.76 2.12 -12.62
CA LEU A 22 7.90 3.00 -12.34
C LEU A 22 7.55 4.04 -11.27
N GLN A 23 6.37 4.63 -11.35
CA GLN A 23 5.92 5.59 -10.35
C GLN A 23 5.72 4.92 -8.98
N LEU A 24 5.15 3.72 -8.98
CA LEU A 24 4.98 2.96 -7.75
C LEU A 24 6.34 2.65 -7.10
N ASP A 25 7.32 2.23 -7.89
CA ASP A 25 8.66 1.92 -7.36
C ASP A 25 9.28 3.12 -6.67
N LYS A 26 9.12 4.31 -7.23
CA LYS A 26 9.62 5.53 -6.60
C LYS A 26 8.96 5.77 -5.25
N GLN A 27 7.66 5.54 -5.15
CA GLN A 27 6.93 5.74 -3.91
C GLN A 27 7.31 4.70 -2.86
N VAL A 28 7.51 3.45 -3.27
CA VAL A 28 7.95 2.40 -2.34
C VAL A 28 9.32 2.73 -1.76
N LYS A 29 10.23 3.28 -2.55
CA LYS A 29 11.53 3.70 -2.05
C LYS A 29 11.42 4.78 -0.98
N ILE A 30 10.50 5.73 -1.17
CA ILE A 30 10.24 6.78 -0.17
C ILE A 30 9.77 6.15 1.13
N ILE A 31 8.87 5.17 1.05
CA ILE A 31 8.37 4.46 2.24
C ILE A 31 9.49 3.69 2.94
N VAL A 32 10.36 3.04 2.17
CA VAL A 32 11.48 2.29 2.75
C VAL A 32 12.41 3.22 3.53
N GLU A 33 12.65 4.43 3.03
CA GLU A 33 13.51 5.41 3.70
C GLU A 33 12.87 5.94 4.99
N ASP A 34 11.54 6.06 5.01
CA ASP A 34 10.81 6.51 6.20
C ASP A 34 9.46 5.80 6.29
N PRO A 35 9.42 4.61 6.93
CA PRO A 35 8.18 3.84 7.02
C PRO A 35 7.05 4.53 7.79
N THR A 36 7.32 5.61 8.48
CA THR A 36 6.29 6.37 9.20
C THR A 36 5.67 7.48 8.35
N ILE A 37 6.06 7.60 7.08
CA ILE A 37 5.56 8.66 6.20
C ILE A 37 4.05 8.54 5.93
N GLY A 38 3.52 7.32 5.90
CA GLY A 38 2.09 7.11 5.76
C GLY A 38 1.33 7.44 7.03
N ALA A 39 0.03 7.64 6.91
CA ALA A 39 -0.82 7.89 8.06
C ALA A 39 -1.08 6.60 8.81
N GLY A 40 -0.64 6.53 10.08
CA GLY A 40 -0.93 5.38 10.93
C GLY A 40 -2.41 5.35 11.28
N LYS A 41 -3.03 4.20 11.14
CA LYS A 41 -4.47 4.04 11.38
C LYS A 41 -4.73 3.50 12.78
N LYS A 42 -5.96 3.72 13.26
CA LYS A 42 -6.41 3.29 14.59
C LYS A 42 -7.60 2.33 14.44
N GLY A 43 -8.04 1.76 15.57
CA GLY A 43 -9.19 0.86 15.57
C GLY A 43 -8.92 -0.42 14.79
N ASP A 44 -9.84 -0.75 13.89
CA ASP A 44 -9.75 -1.98 13.08
C ASP A 44 -8.49 -2.06 12.22
N LEU A 45 -7.89 -0.91 11.91
CA LEU A 45 -6.71 -0.83 11.07
C LEU A 45 -5.44 -0.51 11.85
N ARG A 46 -5.45 -0.73 13.15
CA ARG A 46 -4.28 -0.46 13.99
C ARG A 46 -3.07 -1.25 13.49
N GLY A 47 -1.92 -0.58 13.42
CA GLY A 47 -0.70 -1.17 12.91
C GLY A 47 -0.54 -1.03 11.39
N ILE A 48 -1.55 -0.53 10.72
CA ILE A 48 -1.52 -0.30 9.27
C ILE A 48 -1.23 1.17 9.01
N TYR A 49 -0.36 1.44 8.03
CA TYR A 49 -0.13 2.78 7.50
C TYR A 49 -0.74 2.89 6.12
N VAL A 50 -1.27 4.05 5.79
CA VAL A 50 -1.80 4.31 4.44
C VAL A 50 -1.11 5.54 3.88
N TYR A 51 -0.46 5.36 2.74
CA TYR A 51 0.28 6.40 2.05
C TYR A 51 -0.47 6.81 0.78
N LYS A 52 -0.67 8.11 0.60
CA LYS A 52 -1.38 8.65 -0.55
C LYS A 52 -0.38 9.21 -1.56
N PHE A 53 -0.61 8.91 -2.83
CA PHE A 53 0.20 9.48 -3.89
C PHE A 53 -0.60 9.50 -5.19
N LYS A 54 -0.15 10.29 -6.15
CA LYS A 54 -0.81 10.37 -7.45
C LYS A 54 0.06 9.74 -8.53
N ILE A 55 -0.62 9.05 -9.45
CA ILE A 55 -0.03 8.67 -10.73
C ILE A 55 -0.88 9.39 -11.76
N ARG A 56 -0.27 10.38 -12.44
CA ARG A 56 -1.01 11.31 -13.31
C ARG A 56 -2.08 12.04 -12.49
N THR A 57 -3.35 11.91 -12.85
CA THR A 57 -4.44 12.59 -12.16
C THR A 57 -5.15 11.71 -11.12
N ILE A 58 -4.79 10.42 -11.06
CA ILE A 58 -5.47 9.47 -10.17
C ILE A 58 -4.74 9.37 -8.86
N GLN A 59 -5.45 9.57 -7.75
CA GLN A 59 -4.90 9.40 -6.42
C GLN A 59 -5.04 7.94 -6.01
N TYR A 60 -3.90 7.36 -5.61
CA TYR A 60 -3.83 5.99 -5.10
C TYR A 60 -3.57 5.99 -3.60
N LEU A 61 -4.05 4.93 -2.96
CA LEU A 61 -3.75 4.65 -1.57
C LEU A 61 -2.97 3.35 -1.51
N LEU A 62 -1.90 3.34 -0.73
CA LEU A 62 -1.07 2.16 -0.53
C LEU A 62 -1.03 1.83 0.96
N ALA A 63 -1.61 0.71 1.33
CA ALA A 63 -1.58 0.23 2.71
C ALA A 63 -0.38 -0.68 2.91
N TYR A 64 0.33 -0.47 4.02
CA TYR A 64 1.48 -1.27 4.37
C TYR A 64 1.62 -1.37 5.87
N ARG A 65 2.45 -2.30 6.32
CA ARG A 65 2.80 -2.41 7.74
C ARG A 65 4.23 -2.92 7.87
N ILE A 66 4.80 -2.72 9.05
CA ILE A 66 6.13 -3.23 9.38
C ILE A 66 5.94 -4.50 10.21
N VAL A 67 6.51 -5.60 9.74
CA VAL A 67 6.44 -6.90 10.41
C VAL A 67 7.86 -7.44 10.52
N GLU A 68 8.35 -7.57 11.74
CA GLU A 68 9.69 -8.10 12.00
C GLU A 68 10.77 -7.40 11.18
N ASP A 69 10.72 -6.07 11.17
CA ASP A 69 11.65 -5.23 10.43
C ASP A 69 11.55 -5.37 8.90
N ASN A 70 10.48 -5.96 8.41
CA ASN A 70 10.18 -6.06 6.99
C ASN A 70 9.01 -5.17 6.63
N LEU A 71 9.02 -4.64 5.40
CA LEU A 71 7.91 -3.84 4.89
C LEU A 71 6.97 -4.75 4.12
N GLU A 72 5.73 -4.86 4.58
CA GLU A 72 4.70 -5.62 3.88
C GLU A 72 3.75 -4.69 3.15
N LEU A 73 3.73 -4.77 1.83
CA LEU A 73 2.81 -4.02 0.98
C LEU A 73 1.51 -4.81 0.87
N ILE A 74 0.42 -4.24 1.38
CA ILE A 74 -0.83 -4.98 1.58
C ILE A 74 -1.82 -4.77 0.45
N MET A 75 -2.13 -3.53 0.13
CA MET A 75 -3.16 -3.22 -0.86
C MET A 75 -2.89 -1.87 -1.49
N ILE A 76 -3.11 -1.79 -2.80
CA ILE A 76 -3.02 -0.54 -3.54
C ILE A 76 -4.27 -0.37 -4.40
N GLY A 77 -4.80 0.84 -4.47
CA GLY A 77 -5.95 1.12 -5.31
C GLY A 77 -6.34 2.57 -5.22
N PRO A 78 -7.29 3.00 -6.07
CA PRO A 78 -7.80 4.36 -6.03
C PRO A 78 -8.60 4.61 -4.74
N HIS A 79 -8.79 5.88 -4.41
CA HIS A 79 -9.39 6.28 -3.14
C HIS A 79 -10.78 5.70 -2.91
N GLU A 80 -11.59 5.61 -3.97
CA GLU A 80 -12.99 5.19 -3.87
C GLU A 80 -13.12 3.76 -3.32
N ASN A 81 -13.90 3.61 -2.25
CA ASN A 81 -14.17 2.33 -1.58
C ASN A 81 -12.93 1.63 -1.03
N TYR A 82 -11.78 2.29 -1.04
CA TYR A 82 -10.51 1.67 -0.66
C TYR A 82 -10.52 1.13 0.78
N TYR A 83 -10.95 1.94 1.73
CA TYR A 83 -10.93 1.54 3.15
C TYR A 83 -11.89 0.38 3.44
N ARG A 84 -13.05 0.36 2.78
CA ARG A 84 -13.98 -0.74 2.90
C ARG A 84 -13.35 -2.04 2.42
N ASP A 85 -12.71 -1.98 1.26
CA ASP A 85 -12.06 -3.14 0.67
C ASP A 85 -10.86 -3.60 1.50
N LEU A 86 -10.09 -2.67 2.04
CA LEU A 86 -8.95 -2.98 2.90
C LEU A 86 -9.40 -3.71 4.17
N LYS A 87 -10.43 -3.21 4.85
CA LYS A 87 -10.96 -3.87 6.05
C LYS A 87 -11.45 -5.28 5.74
N LYS A 88 -12.14 -5.43 4.63
CA LYS A 88 -12.66 -6.72 4.19
C LYS A 88 -11.53 -7.72 3.93
N TYR A 89 -10.50 -7.27 3.23
CA TYR A 89 -9.33 -8.10 2.93
C TYR A 89 -8.64 -8.57 4.22
N LEU A 90 -8.42 -7.66 5.15
CA LEU A 90 -7.73 -7.99 6.40
C LEU A 90 -8.54 -8.96 7.28
N LYS A 91 -9.86 -8.90 7.24
CA LYS A 91 -10.70 -9.83 8.00
C LYS A 91 -10.69 -11.23 7.41
N SER A 92 -10.45 -11.37 6.11
CA SER A 92 -10.48 -12.67 5.44
C SER A 92 -9.14 -13.40 5.42
N THR A 93 -8.10 -12.81 5.99
CA THR A 93 -6.75 -13.41 6.00
C THR A 93 -6.31 -13.92 7.38
#